data_60d802aa30663c0c41a29b7f1668d2da
#
_entry.id   60d802aa30663c0c41a29b7f1668d2da
#
_cell.length_a   1.000
_cell.length_b   1.000
_cell.length_c   1.000
_cell.angle_alpha   90.00
_cell.angle_beta   90.00
_cell.angle_gamma   90.00
#
_symmetry.space_group_name_H-M   'P 1'
#
loop_
_entity.id
_entity.type
_entity.pdbx_description
1 polymer ?
#
loop_
_entity_poly.entity_id
_entity_poly.type
_entity_poly.pdbx_seq_one_letter_code
_entity_poly.pdbx_strand_id
1 'polypeptide(L)'
;KDRSGFLNVNELMHGLRGELSAFRKELVDMAFARLDKSGDGIITIEDLESCYDVTQLPEVASGKITARKALENFMSQWDTRDHDSIITRDEFYDYYRNVGGGIDSDKYFELMIRNAWHISGGTGQSANTSCRRVLVIHRDGTQTIEEIENDLGVAKTDTAAMIRFLEKEKGLQVSEIKLCQ
;
A
#
# COMPACT_ATOMS: atom_id res chain seq x y z
N LYS A 1 -13.38 -14.80 19.75
CA LYS A 1 -13.94 -15.10 21.10
C LYS A 1 -13.26 -16.36 21.61
N ASP A 2 -12.52 -16.22 22.70
CA ASP A 2 -11.73 -17.31 23.31
C ASP A 2 -12.57 -18.29 24.16
N ARG A 3 -13.89 -18.06 24.26
CA ARG A 3 -14.86 -18.82 25.08
C ARG A 3 -14.53 -18.87 26.57
N SER A 4 -13.74 -17.91 27.08
CA SER A 4 -13.37 -17.84 28.51
C SER A 4 -14.55 -17.50 29.43
N GLY A 5 -15.66 -17.01 28.87
CA GLY A 5 -16.84 -16.51 29.60
C GLY A 5 -16.68 -15.09 30.14
N PHE A 6 -15.52 -14.45 29.91
CA PHE A 6 -15.26 -13.06 30.26
C PHE A 6 -15.04 -12.26 28.99
N LEU A 7 -15.49 -11.01 28.97
CA LEU A 7 -15.26 -10.10 27.88
C LEU A 7 -13.98 -9.32 28.18
N ASN A 8 -12.92 -9.58 27.41
CA ASN A 8 -11.71 -8.81 27.53
C ASN A 8 -11.83 -7.47 26.75
N VAL A 9 -10.92 -6.52 27.02
CA VAL A 9 -10.97 -5.17 26.39
C VAL A 9 -10.90 -5.26 24.87
N ASN A 10 -10.11 -6.18 24.32
CA ASN A 10 -9.98 -6.35 22.87
C ASN A 10 -11.26 -6.89 22.25
N GLU A 11 -11.93 -7.87 22.88
CA GLU A 11 -13.22 -8.40 22.43
C GLU A 11 -14.31 -7.34 22.52
N LEU A 12 -14.31 -6.53 23.58
CA LEU A 12 -15.23 -5.40 23.73
C LEU A 12 -15.02 -4.38 22.60
N MET A 13 -13.77 -3.97 22.37
CA MET A 13 -13.43 -3.03 21.32
C MET A 13 -13.76 -3.57 19.93
N HIS A 14 -13.54 -4.85 19.69
CA HIS A 14 -13.93 -5.54 18.46
C HIS A 14 -15.44 -5.52 18.24
N GLY A 15 -16.23 -5.74 19.30
CA GLY A 15 -17.69 -5.69 19.25
C GLY A 15 -18.24 -4.28 19.01
N LEU A 16 -17.58 -3.26 19.55
CA LEU A 16 -18.00 -1.86 19.43
C LEU A 16 -17.66 -1.23 18.07
N ARG A 17 -16.56 -1.66 17.42
CA ARG A 17 -16.08 -1.08 16.15
C ARG A 17 -16.86 -1.54 14.92
N GLY A 18 -17.63 -2.62 15.03
CA GLY A 18 -18.40 -3.17 13.92
C GLY A 18 -17.53 -3.80 12.81
N GLU A 19 -18.19 -4.21 11.75
CA GLU A 19 -17.53 -4.75 10.56
C GLU A 19 -17.23 -3.63 9.55
N LEU A 20 -16.15 -3.81 8.77
CA LEU A 20 -15.92 -2.93 7.63
C LEU A 20 -17.07 -3.04 6.63
N SER A 21 -17.54 -1.91 6.10
CA SER A 21 -18.48 -1.89 4.99
C SER A 21 -17.94 -2.65 3.77
N ALA A 22 -18.81 -3.11 2.87
CA ALA A 22 -18.39 -3.77 1.63
C ALA A 22 -17.39 -2.90 0.85
N PHE A 23 -17.66 -1.60 0.76
CA PHE A 23 -16.78 -0.63 0.11
C PHE A 23 -15.39 -0.56 0.76
N ARG A 24 -15.31 -0.49 2.10
CA ARG A 24 -14.04 -0.49 2.81
C ARG A 24 -13.28 -1.81 2.67
N LYS A 25 -14.00 -2.95 2.64
CA LYS A 25 -13.41 -4.26 2.39
C LYS A 25 -12.75 -4.33 1.03
N GLU A 26 -13.40 -3.86 -0.03
CA GLU A 26 -12.81 -3.79 -1.37
C GLU A 26 -11.50 -2.99 -1.40
N LEU A 27 -11.46 -1.85 -0.72
CA LEU A 27 -10.25 -1.03 -0.62
C LEU A 27 -9.12 -1.75 0.12
N VAL A 28 -9.44 -2.45 1.20
CA VAL A 28 -8.48 -3.25 1.96
C VAL A 28 -7.98 -4.45 1.14
N ASP A 29 -8.86 -5.10 0.37
CA ASP A 29 -8.47 -6.16 -0.58
C ASP A 29 -7.52 -5.66 -1.67
N MET A 30 -7.78 -4.47 -2.20
CA MET A 30 -6.87 -3.84 -3.17
C MET A 30 -5.50 -3.59 -2.55
N ALA A 31 -5.45 -3.10 -1.30
CA ALA A 31 -4.21 -2.86 -0.57
C ALA A 31 -3.46 -4.17 -0.29
N PHE A 32 -4.17 -5.21 0.15
CA PHE A 32 -3.59 -6.54 0.37
C PHE A 32 -2.96 -7.09 -0.91
N ALA A 33 -3.69 -7.08 -2.01
CA ALA A 33 -3.20 -7.54 -3.32
C ALA A 33 -2.00 -6.73 -3.87
N ARG A 34 -1.80 -5.49 -3.39
CA ARG A 34 -0.60 -4.71 -3.73
C ARG A 34 0.64 -5.21 -3.02
N LEU A 35 0.48 -5.72 -1.80
CA LEU A 35 1.57 -6.21 -0.96
C LEU A 35 1.88 -7.69 -1.25
N ASP A 36 0.87 -8.52 -1.41
CA ASP A 36 0.97 -9.93 -1.79
C ASP A 36 1.46 -10.05 -3.25
N LYS A 37 2.77 -9.95 -3.44
CA LYS A 37 3.40 -10.02 -4.77
C LYS A 37 3.50 -11.44 -5.28
N SER A 38 3.63 -12.40 -4.38
CA SER A 38 3.64 -13.83 -4.70
C SER A 38 2.27 -14.32 -5.17
N GLY A 39 1.18 -13.69 -4.69
CA GLY A 39 -0.21 -14.07 -4.99
C GLY A 39 -0.66 -15.32 -4.24
N ASP A 40 0.03 -15.68 -3.15
CA ASP A 40 -0.27 -16.89 -2.37
C ASP A 40 -1.31 -16.66 -1.25
N GLY A 41 -1.74 -15.40 -1.06
CA GLY A 41 -2.78 -15.03 -0.11
C GLY A 41 -2.26 -14.69 1.28
N ILE A 42 -0.96 -14.57 1.45
CA ILE A 42 -0.29 -14.06 2.64
C ILE A 42 0.72 -12.97 2.27
N ILE A 43 1.11 -12.14 3.21
CA ILE A 43 2.17 -11.14 3.02
C ILE A 43 3.37 -11.57 3.86
N THR A 44 4.51 -11.74 3.21
CA THR A 44 5.78 -12.13 3.80
C THR A 44 6.78 -10.97 3.77
N ILE A 45 7.93 -11.14 4.42
CA ILE A 45 9.03 -10.15 4.34
C ILE A 45 9.52 -10.00 2.90
N GLU A 46 9.58 -11.08 2.15
CA GLU A 46 10.01 -11.11 0.75
C GLU A 46 9.08 -10.29 -0.15
N ASP A 47 7.77 -10.34 0.09
CA ASP A 47 6.79 -9.49 -0.60
C ASP A 47 7.06 -8.01 -0.30
N LEU A 48 7.29 -7.67 0.98
CA LEU A 48 7.54 -6.30 1.40
C LEU A 48 8.89 -5.78 0.87
N GLU A 49 9.94 -6.58 0.85
CA GLU A 49 11.25 -6.21 0.27
C GLU A 49 11.12 -5.76 -1.20
N SER A 50 10.18 -6.36 -1.93
CA SER A 50 9.90 -5.99 -3.32
C SER A 50 9.11 -4.69 -3.49
N CYS A 51 8.43 -4.23 -2.43
CA CYS A 51 7.51 -3.09 -2.47
C CYS A 51 8.00 -1.87 -1.70
N TYR A 52 8.82 -2.08 -0.67
CA TYR A 52 9.11 -1.05 0.32
C TYR A 52 10.62 -0.81 0.43
N ASP A 53 11.07 0.36 -0.02
CA ASP A 53 12.46 0.79 0.16
C ASP A 53 12.63 1.41 1.54
N VAL A 54 13.17 0.66 2.47
CA VAL A 54 13.48 1.10 3.84
C VAL A 54 14.89 1.68 3.98
N THR A 55 15.68 1.73 2.92
CA THR A 55 17.11 2.17 2.97
C THR A 55 17.23 3.63 3.38
N GLN A 56 16.20 4.45 3.14
CA GLN A 56 16.15 5.86 3.49
C GLN A 56 15.68 6.12 4.94
N LEU A 57 15.26 5.10 5.67
CA LEU A 57 14.94 5.26 7.09
C LEU A 57 16.19 5.66 7.87
N PRO A 58 16.14 6.68 8.74
CA PRO A 58 17.31 7.16 9.47
C PRO A 58 18.05 6.07 10.25
N GLU A 59 17.32 5.11 10.80
CA GLU A 59 17.88 4.00 11.57
C GLU A 59 18.59 2.97 10.68
N VAL A 60 18.11 2.75 9.45
CA VAL A 60 18.77 1.88 8.46
C VAL A 60 19.95 2.61 7.83
N ALA A 61 19.77 3.86 7.41
CA ALA A 61 20.82 4.68 6.81
C ALA A 61 22.01 4.90 7.76
N SER A 62 21.75 5.01 9.07
CA SER A 62 22.81 5.11 10.09
C SER A 62 23.43 3.75 10.49
N GLY A 63 22.92 2.65 9.99
CA GLY A 63 23.37 1.29 10.34
C GLY A 63 22.94 0.83 11.74
N LYS A 64 22.02 1.54 12.41
CA LYS A 64 21.51 1.16 13.72
C LYS A 64 20.70 -0.13 13.68
N ILE A 65 19.92 -0.32 12.61
CA ILE A 65 19.19 -1.57 12.32
C ILE A 65 19.40 -1.97 10.87
N THR A 66 19.21 -3.26 10.57
CA THR A 66 19.24 -3.75 9.19
C THR A 66 17.94 -3.45 8.47
N ALA A 67 17.96 -3.42 7.13
CA ALA A 67 16.74 -3.26 6.31
C ALA A 67 15.69 -4.33 6.65
N ARG A 68 16.12 -5.60 6.78
CA ARG A 68 15.23 -6.69 7.18
C ARG A 68 14.59 -6.43 8.54
N LYS A 69 15.36 -5.95 9.53
CA LYS A 69 14.81 -5.62 10.85
C LYS A 69 13.82 -4.47 10.81
N ALA A 70 14.02 -3.50 9.93
CA ALA A 70 13.05 -2.42 9.71
C ALA A 70 11.73 -2.95 9.14
N LEU A 71 11.78 -3.90 8.20
CA LEU A 71 10.59 -4.56 7.64
C LEU A 71 9.89 -5.45 8.67
N GLU A 72 10.62 -6.22 9.48
CA GLU A 72 10.04 -6.98 10.59
C GLU A 72 9.28 -6.07 11.58
N ASN A 73 9.89 -4.94 11.95
CA ASN A 73 9.25 -3.95 12.82
C ASN A 73 7.99 -3.35 12.17
N PHE A 74 8.01 -3.16 10.85
CA PHE A 74 6.85 -2.70 10.10
C PHE A 74 5.74 -3.76 10.09
N MET A 75 6.06 -5.02 9.81
CA MET A 75 5.12 -6.15 9.82
C MET A 75 4.45 -6.35 11.19
N SER A 76 5.19 -6.16 12.27
CA SER A 76 4.67 -6.38 13.63
C SER A 76 3.44 -5.52 13.99
N GLN A 77 3.12 -4.52 13.18
CA GLN A 77 1.89 -3.73 13.34
C GLN A 77 0.62 -4.49 12.93
N TRP A 78 0.75 -5.45 12.01
CA TRP A 78 -0.35 -6.29 11.53
C TRP A 78 -0.30 -7.70 12.09
N ASP A 79 0.89 -8.30 12.21
CA ASP A 79 1.15 -9.59 12.81
C ASP A 79 0.94 -9.51 14.33
N THR A 80 -0.33 -9.61 14.75
CA THR A 80 -0.75 -9.37 16.14
C THR A 80 -1.27 -10.60 16.83
N ARG A 81 -1.50 -11.71 16.12
CA ARG A 81 -2.10 -12.93 16.68
C ARG A 81 -1.07 -13.93 17.15
N ASP A 82 -0.13 -14.29 16.31
CA ASP A 82 0.83 -15.38 16.55
C ASP A 82 2.30 -14.97 16.40
N HIS A 83 2.55 -13.76 15.84
CA HIS A 83 3.88 -13.19 15.68
C HIS A 83 4.84 -14.10 14.90
N ASP A 84 4.32 -14.75 13.86
CA ASP A 84 5.06 -15.66 13.00
C ASP A 84 5.78 -14.99 11.82
N SER A 85 5.69 -13.67 11.73
CA SER A 85 6.22 -12.84 10.65
C SER A 85 5.54 -13.09 9.30
N ILE A 86 4.30 -13.54 9.33
CA ILE A 86 3.40 -13.68 8.20
C ILE A 86 2.17 -12.84 8.49
N ILE A 87 1.65 -12.13 7.49
CA ILE A 87 0.42 -11.36 7.65
C ILE A 87 -0.66 -12.06 6.82
N THR A 88 -1.60 -12.65 7.52
CA THR A 88 -2.78 -13.23 6.89
C THR A 88 -3.76 -12.14 6.48
N ARG A 89 -4.65 -12.46 5.55
CA ARG A 89 -5.73 -11.55 5.15
C ARG A 89 -6.60 -11.12 6.33
N ASP A 90 -6.88 -12.03 7.26
CA ASP A 90 -7.69 -11.75 8.45
C ASP A 90 -7.02 -10.76 9.40
N GLU A 91 -5.70 -10.86 9.62
CA GLU A 91 -4.94 -9.90 10.41
C GLU A 91 -4.89 -8.53 9.76
N PHE A 92 -4.71 -8.48 8.45
CA PHE A 92 -4.74 -7.25 7.69
C PHE A 92 -6.12 -6.57 7.77
N TYR A 93 -7.21 -7.34 7.68
CA TYR A 93 -8.56 -6.84 7.91
C TYR A 93 -8.77 -6.36 9.35
N ASP A 94 -8.30 -7.09 10.34
CA ASP A 94 -8.42 -6.70 11.75
C ASP A 94 -7.73 -5.36 12.02
N TYR A 95 -6.54 -5.17 11.45
CA TYR A 95 -5.83 -3.89 11.52
C TYR A 95 -6.68 -2.75 10.92
N TYR A 96 -7.17 -2.92 9.69
CA TYR A 96 -7.96 -1.86 9.05
C TYR A 96 -9.35 -1.68 9.64
N ARG A 97 -9.92 -2.69 10.28
CA ARG A 97 -11.12 -2.54 11.11
C ARG A 97 -10.84 -1.62 12.30
N ASN A 98 -9.69 -1.79 12.93
CA ASN A 98 -9.25 -0.94 14.03
C ASN A 98 -9.02 0.52 13.58
N VAL A 99 -8.29 0.72 12.50
CA VAL A 99 -8.05 2.05 11.91
C VAL A 99 -9.36 2.69 11.46
N GLY A 100 -10.20 1.92 10.77
CA GLY A 100 -11.49 2.37 10.23
C GLY A 100 -12.51 2.74 11.29
N GLY A 101 -12.41 2.17 12.50
CA GLY A 101 -13.29 2.51 13.62
C GLY A 101 -13.14 3.95 14.12
N GLY A 102 -12.01 4.62 13.81
CA GLY A 102 -11.78 6.04 14.09
C GLY A 102 -12.06 6.97 12.91
N ILE A 103 -12.55 6.44 11.79
CA ILE A 103 -12.78 7.20 10.55
C ILE A 103 -14.25 7.11 10.15
N ASP A 104 -15.01 8.20 10.32
CA ASP A 104 -16.44 8.24 10.00
C ASP A 104 -16.71 8.27 8.50
N SER A 105 -15.83 8.93 7.71
CA SER A 105 -16.03 9.13 6.27
C SER A 105 -15.40 8.04 5.42
N ASP A 106 -16.19 7.34 4.62
CA ASP A 106 -15.70 6.37 3.63
C ASP A 106 -14.80 7.03 2.58
N LYS A 107 -15.07 8.29 2.21
CA LYS A 107 -14.21 9.04 1.28
C LYS A 107 -12.82 9.31 1.87
N TYR A 108 -12.76 9.61 3.17
CA TYR A 108 -11.47 9.80 3.83
C TYR A 108 -10.73 8.47 4.02
N PHE A 109 -11.45 7.39 4.34
CA PHE A 109 -10.89 6.04 4.40
C PHE A 109 -10.30 5.62 3.05
N GLU A 110 -11.03 5.86 1.94
CA GLU A 110 -10.54 5.61 0.58
C GLU A 110 -9.26 6.40 0.29
N LEU A 111 -9.26 7.71 0.56
CA LEU A 111 -8.10 8.56 0.35
C LEU A 111 -6.87 8.06 1.12
N MET A 112 -7.07 7.68 2.38
CA MET A 112 -6.02 7.14 3.24
C MET A 112 -5.44 5.84 2.66
N ILE A 113 -6.29 4.87 2.30
CA ILE A 113 -5.85 3.57 1.75
C ILE A 113 -5.10 3.77 0.43
N ARG A 114 -5.67 4.56 -0.49
CA ARG A 114 -5.05 4.80 -1.79
C ARG A 114 -3.71 5.49 -1.68
N ASN A 115 -3.60 6.47 -0.79
CA ASN A 115 -2.33 7.17 -0.57
C ASN A 115 -1.30 6.28 0.13
N ALA A 116 -1.69 5.48 1.12
CA ALA A 116 -0.76 4.60 1.83
C ALA A 116 -0.14 3.54 0.91
N TRP A 117 -0.93 3.02 -0.05
CA TRP A 117 -0.54 1.88 -0.88
C TRP A 117 -0.37 2.24 -2.36
N HIS A 118 -0.33 3.53 -2.70
CA HIS A 118 -0.19 4.01 -4.07
C HIS A 118 -1.18 3.35 -5.04
N ILE A 119 -2.46 3.33 -4.66
CA ILE A 119 -3.52 2.73 -5.47
C ILE A 119 -4.21 3.82 -6.28
N SER A 120 -4.09 3.74 -7.60
CA SER A 120 -4.76 4.65 -8.53
C SER A 120 -6.27 4.39 -8.68
N GLY A 121 -6.96 5.21 -9.44
CA GLY A 121 -8.36 4.99 -9.85
C GLY A 121 -9.41 5.47 -8.86
N GLY A 122 -9.06 6.32 -7.90
CA GLY A 122 -10.03 7.01 -7.03
C GLY A 122 -10.82 8.10 -7.77
N THR A 123 -11.92 8.55 -7.16
CA THR A 123 -12.74 9.64 -7.68
C THR A 123 -12.83 10.81 -6.70
N GLY A 124 -13.14 12.01 -7.18
CA GLY A 124 -13.27 13.20 -6.33
C GLY A 124 -11.98 13.53 -5.58
N GLN A 125 -12.00 13.52 -4.26
CA GLN A 125 -10.82 13.78 -3.44
C GLN A 125 -9.73 12.71 -3.59
N SER A 126 -10.13 11.47 -3.89
CA SER A 126 -9.21 10.34 -4.10
C SER A 126 -8.67 10.25 -5.53
N ALA A 127 -9.07 11.15 -6.44
CA ALA A 127 -8.52 11.21 -7.81
C ALA A 127 -7.04 11.63 -7.84
N ASN A 128 -6.59 12.38 -6.82
CA ASN A 128 -5.20 12.79 -6.65
C ASN A 128 -4.52 11.89 -5.62
N THR A 129 -4.17 10.68 -6.02
CA THR A 129 -3.45 9.72 -5.19
C THR A 129 -1.96 10.09 -5.06
N SER A 130 -1.24 9.40 -4.17
CA SER A 130 0.22 9.49 -4.03
C SER A 130 1.00 8.85 -5.17
N CYS A 131 0.31 8.25 -6.17
CA CYS A 131 0.94 7.72 -7.38
C CYS A 131 1.72 8.82 -8.11
N ARG A 132 2.89 8.45 -8.60
CA ARG A 132 3.82 9.40 -9.23
C ARG A 132 3.27 9.91 -10.55
N ARG A 133 3.41 11.22 -10.78
CA ARG A 133 3.19 11.85 -12.08
C ARG A 133 4.50 12.23 -12.73
N VAL A 134 4.59 11.94 -14.01
CA VAL A 134 5.78 12.23 -14.83
C VAL A 134 5.39 13.01 -16.08
N LEU A 135 6.27 13.89 -16.54
CA LEU A 135 6.15 14.50 -17.84
C LEU A 135 6.69 13.52 -18.88
N VAL A 136 5.81 13.09 -19.77
CA VAL A 136 6.14 12.19 -20.89
C VAL A 136 6.41 13.03 -22.14
N ILE A 137 7.54 12.79 -22.78
CA ILE A 137 7.86 13.29 -24.11
C ILE A 137 7.63 12.13 -25.08
N HIS A 138 6.65 12.28 -25.95
CA HIS A 138 6.29 11.29 -26.96
C HIS A 138 7.28 11.31 -28.15
N ARG A 139 7.29 10.25 -28.94
CA ARG A 139 8.18 10.16 -30.12
C ARG A 139 7.85 11.19 -31.19
N ASP A 140 6.62 11.72 -31.23
CA ASP A 140 6.19 12.80 -32.11
C ASP A 140 6.52 14.22 -31.59
N GLY A 141 7.16 14.30 -30.41
CA GLY A 141 7.54 15.55 -29.75
C GLY A 141 6.45 16.17 -28.88
N THR A 142 5.24 15.61 -28.83
CA THR A 142 4.19 16.07 -27.92
C THR A 142 4.53 15.74 -26.47
N GLN A 143 3.94 16.47 -25.53
CA GLN A 143 4.19 16.30 -24.10
C GLN A 143 2.88 16.14 -23.35
N THR A 144 2.81 15.15 -22.48
CA THR A 144 1.68 14.91 -21.57
C THR A 144 2.16 14.66 -20.15
N ILE A 145 1.29 14.91 -19.16
CA ILE A 145 1.54 14.50 -17.78
C ILE A 145 0.79 13.21 -17.55
N GLU A 146 1.53 12.15 -17.20
CA GLU A 146 0.99 10.83 -17.01
C GLU A 146 1.20 10.36 -15.57
N GLU A 147 0.22 9.66 -15.03
CA GLU A 147 0.31 8.97 -13.75
C GLU A 147 0.88 7.56 -13.97
N ILE A 148 1.90 7.22 -13.18
CA ILE A 148 2.38 5.83 -13.06
C ILE A 148 1.46 5.13 -12.07
N GLU A 149 0.48 4.43 -12.60
CA GLU A 149 -0.53 3.78 -11.78
C GLU A 149 0.07 2.69 -10.91
N ASN A 150 -0.37 2.68 -9.64
CA ASN A 150 0.03 1.64 -8.71
C ASN A 150 1.56 1.51 -8.56
N ASP A 151 2.28 2.61 -8.44
CA ASP A 151 3.74 2.69 -8.48
C ASP A 151 4.46 2.28 -7.17
N LEU A 152 3.77 1.61 -6.26
CA LEU A 152 4.40 1.07 -5.05
C LEU A 152 5.53 0.09 -5.43
N GLY A 153 6.73 0.33 -4.92
CA GLY A 153 7.93 -0.45 -5.24
C GLY A 153 8.71 0.03 -6.48
N VAL A 154 8.19 1.00 -7.24
CA VAL A 154 8.94 1.60 -8.34
C VAL A 154 9.89 2.67 -7.80
N ALA A 155 11.20 2.45 -7.90
CA ALA A 155 12.18 3.42 -7.44
C ALA A 155 12.02 4.78 -8.16
N LYS A 156 12.27 5.88 -7.45
CA LYS A 156 12.16 7.24 -8.01
C LYS A 156 13.05 7.45 -9.23
N THR A 157 14.16 6.74 -9.31
CA THR A 157 15.14 6.84 -10.38
C THR A 157 14.95 5.81 -11.49
N ASP A 158 14.03 4.84 -11.34
CA ASP A 158 13.80 3.80 -12.33
C ASP A 158 12.90 4.29 -13.46
N THR A 159 13.43 5.21 -14.25
CA THR A 159 12.75 5.75 -15.44
C THR A 159 12.46 4.68 -16.48
N ALA A 160 13.29 3.64 -16.56
CA ALA A 160 13.10 2.54 -17.51
C ALA A 160 11.86 1.69 -17.14
N ALA A 161 11.64 1.41 -15.87
CA ALA A 161 10.41 0.73 -15.43
C ALA A 161 9.16 1.58 -15.71
N MET A 162 9.24 2.90 -15.48
CA MET A 162 8.13 3.81 -15.74
C MET A 162 7.80 3.88 -17.25
N ILE A 163 8.80 3.94 -18.12
CA ILE A 163 8.60 3.89 -19.57
C ILE A 163 7.92 2.59 -19.98
N ARG A 164 8.45 1.44 -19.53
CA ARG A 164 7.84 0.14 -19.83
C ARG A 164 6.38 0.07 -19.38
N PHE A 165 6.07 0.62 -18.21
CA PHE A 165 4.69 0.69 -17.71
C PHE A 165 3.81 1.51 -18.66
N LEU A 166 4.23 2.73 -19.02
CA LEU A 166 3.47 3.63 -19.89
C LEU A 166 3.25 3.05 -21.28
N GLU A 167 4.27 2.39 -21.86
CA GLU A 167 4.17 1.75 -23.16
C GLU A 167 3.24 0.53 -23.12
N LYS A 168 3.34 -0.31 -22.08
CA LYS A 168 2.57 -1.55 -21.96
C LYS A 168 1.11 -1.31 -21.55
N GLU A 169 0.88 -0.51 -20.49
CA GLU A 169 -0.45 -0.38 -19.90
C GLU A 169 -1.27 0.75 -20.54
N LYS A 170 -0.61 1.82 -21.01
CA LYS A 170 -1.29 2.97 -21.64
C LYS A 170 -1.10 3.03 -23.16
N GLY A 171 -0.30 2.15 -23.75
CA GLY A 171 -0.04 2.12 -25.19
C GLY A 171 0.67 3.36 -25.72
N LEU A 172 1.37 4.13 -24.87
CA LEU A 172 2.03 5.37 -25.24
C LEU A 172 3.35 5.07 -25.95
N GLN A 173 3.71 5.94 -26.91
CA GLN A 173 5.02 5.89 -27.55
C GLN A 173 5.96 6.88 -26.88
N VAL A 174 6.69 6.42 -25.88
CA VAL A 174 7.53 7.27 -25.05
C VAL A 174 8.92 7.42 -25.65
N SER A 175 9.42 8.65 -25.75
CA SER A 175 10.80 8.97 -26.08
C SER A 175 11.62 9.23 -24.81
N GLU A 176 11.10 10.02 -23.90
CA GLU A 176 11.75 10.43 -22.67
C GLU A 176 10.70 10.70 -21.58
N ILE A 177 11.06 10.53 -20.32
CA ILE A 177 10.28 10.99 -19.19
C ILE A 177 11.10 11.93 -18.29
N LYS A 178 10.42 12.94 -17.73
CA LYS A 178 10.99 13.84 -16.73
C LYS A 178 10.15 13.76 -15.46
N LEU A 179 10.83 13.62 -14.33
CA LEU A 179 10.17 13.58 -13.03
C LEU A 179 9.63 14.99 -12.72
N CYS A 180 8.35 15.09 -12.37
CA CYS A 180 7.80 16.32 -11.81
C CYS A 180 8.36 16.45 -10.38
N GLN A 181 8.99 17.59 -10.10
CA GLN A 181 9.48 17.93 -8.75
C GLN A 181 8.35 18.41 -7.86
#